data_11d3e61014b152e28eeb1c05a4391970
#
_entry.id   11d3e61014b152e28eeb1c05a4391970
#
_cell.length_a   1.000
_cell.length_b   1.000
_cell.length_c   1.000
_cell.angle_alpha   90.00
_cell.angle_beta   90.00
_cell.angle_gamma   90.00
#
_symmetry.space_group_name_H-M   'P 1'
#
loop_
_entity.id
_entity.type
_entity.pdbx_description
1 polymer ?
#
loop_
_entity_poly.entity_id
_entity_poly.type
_entity_poly.pdbx_seq_one_letter_code
_entity_poly.pdbx_strand_id
1 'polypeptide(L)'
;MADLSQVTPVAFNCEGGLVLNRSTFMMKPGEALELQNFEPDIEGGYRRINGFSKYVSAVVPQTSASTEKVLMVCTFASKVVAARGTNIFTADAGGSSWTTVDSGRTSAGKYSFERFNFDGNDKLIVADGTNAPTVFNTSFSATDVSSGGGGEVSTAVTGAKFVTAFKEHMFYAGMSSAKQELVFSVPFDEDNFATNSGAGTIKVDDEITGLKVFREDLFIFCQNRIFKLSGTSTSNFAITAVTRDIGCINGDTIQEFAGDLIFLGPDGLRTVAGTARI
;
A
#
# COMPACT_ATOMS: atom_id res chain seq x y z
N MET A 1 -27.41 54.53 30.32
CA MET A 1 -26.58 53.31 30.45
C MET A 1 -27.41 52.15 29.93
N ALA A 2 -26.95 51.49 28.90
CA ALA A 2 -27.65 50.28 28.45
C ALA A 2 -27.48 49.18 29.49
N ASP A 3 -28.62 48.56 29.87
CA ASP A 3 -28.64 47.49 30.83
C ASP A 3 -27.96 46.23 30.24
N LEU A 4 -26.75 45.97 30.70
CA LEU A 4 -25.96 44.80 30.29
C LEU A 4 -26.45 43.46 30.89
N SER A 5 -27.52 43.48 31.68
CA SER A 5 -28.08 42.29 32.31
C SER A 5 -28.86 41.36 31.34
N GLN A 6 -29.09 41.79 30.12
CA GLN A 6 -29.81 41.03 29.09
C GLN A 6 -28.92 40.44 27.97
N VAL A 7 -27.61 40.46 28.11
CA VAL A 7 -26.70 39.84 27.15
C VAL A 7 -26.66 38.33 27.45
N THR A 8 -27.36 37.55 26.66
CA THR A 8 -27.28 36.10 26.72
C THR A 8 -26.00 35.68 25.98
N PRO A 9 -25.01 35.04 26.64
CA PRO A 9 -23.84 34.57 25.97
C PRO A 9 -24.21 33.44 25.00
N VAL A 10 -23.83 33.57 23.74
CA VAL A 10 -23.97 32.49 22.77
C VAL A 10 -22.67 31.68 22.77
N ALA A 11 -22.75 30.43 23.23
CA ALA A 11 -21.64 29.49 23.11
C ALA A 11 -21.54 29.01 21.65
N PHE A 12 -20.37 29.16 21.06
CA PHE A 12 -20.07 28.66 19.71
C PHE A 12 -19.24 27.38 19.86
N ASN A 13 -19.91 26.22 19.82
CA ASN A 13 -19.26 24.92 19.91
C ASN A 13 -18.82 24.48 18.51
N CYS A 14 -17.54 24.15 18.34
CA CYS A 14 -16.99 23.65 17.06
C CYS A 14 -17.19 22.12 16.93
N GLU A 15 -18.38 21.60 17.23
CA GLU A 15 -18.66 20.15 17.25
C GLU A 15 -19.25 19.60 15.94
N GLY A 16 -19.68 20.50 15.04
CA GLY A 16 -20.41 20.09 13.83
C GLY A 16 -19.53 19.51 12.71
N GLY A 17 -18.22 19.81 12.74
CA GLY A 17 -17.28 19.34 11.72
C GLY A 17 -17.53 19.93 10.33
N LEU A 18 -16.96 19.28 9.29
CA LEU A 18 -17.12 19.65 7.89
C LEU A 18 -18.43 19.08 7.32
N VAL A 19 -19.31 19.95 6.84
CA VAL A 19 -20.62 19.57 6.29
C VAL A 19 -20.74 20.08 4.85
N LEU A 20 -20.68 19.16 3.89
CA LEU A 20 -20.75 19.45 2.45
C LEU A 20 -22.08 19.04 1.79
N ASN A 21 -22.96 18.39 2.53
CA ASN A 21 -24.20 17.80 1.99
C ASN A 21 -25.46 18.59 2.36
N ARG A 22 -25.32 19.82 2.88
CA ARG A 22 -26.44 20.69 3.25
C ARG A 22 -26.30 22.07 2.62
N SER A 23 -27.44 22.71 2.44
CA SER A 23 -27.47 24.13 2.10
C SER A 23 -26.92 24.96 3.26
N THR A 24 -26.19 26.03 2.95
CA THR A 24 -25.64 27.00 3.93
C THR A 24 -26.70 27.55 4.88
N PHE A 25 -27.95 27.69 4.41
CA PHE A 25 -29.08 28.17 5.23
C PHE A 25 -29.57 27.14 6.28
N MET A 26 -29.18 25.89 6.15
CA MET A 26 -29.56 24.80 7.06
C MET A 26 -28.41 24.37 7.97
N MET A 27 -27.30 25.08 7.95
CA MET A 27 -26.16 24.77 8.80
C MET A 27 -26.45 25.11 10.27
N LYS A 28 -25.98 24.23 11.13
CA LYS A 28 -26.06 24.45 12.59
C LYS A 28 -24.83 25.24 13.06
N PRO A 29 -24.95 25.96 14.19
CA PRO A 29 -23.77 26.55 14.83
C PRO A 29 -22.67 25.52 15.05
N GLY A 30 -21.43 25.82 14.67
CA GLY A 30 -20.30 24.90 14.81
C GLY A 30 -20.04 23.98 13.61
N GLU A 31 -20.93 23.93 12.61
CA GLU A 31 -20.66 23.27 11.32
C GLU A 31 -19.84 24.20 10.41
N ALA A 32 -18.92 23.63 9.64
CA ALA A 32 -18.05 24.36 8.71
C ALA A 32 -18.21 23.85 7.26
N LEU A 33 -18.18 24.78 6.30
CA LEU A 33 -18.16 24.45 4.86
C LEU A 33 -16.75 24.14 4.36
N GLU A 34 -15.76 24.71 5.02
CA GLU A 34 -14.35 24.52 4.68
C GLU A 34 -13.54 24.43 5.99
N LEU A 35 -12.71 23.43 6.09
CA LEU A 35 -11.76 23.21 7.17
C LEU A 35 -10.37 23.00 6.58
N GLN A 36 -9.51 24.01 6.71
CA GLN A 36 -8.13 23.90 6.28
C GLN A 36 -7.19 23.85 7.49
N ASN A 37 -6.33 22.83 7.56
CA ASN A 37 -5.41 22.59 8.67
C ASN A 37 -6.14 22.31 10.01
N PHE A 38 -7.26 21.61 9.95
CA PHE A 38 -7.97 21.10 11.11
C PHE A 38 -8.09 19.58 11.06
N GLU A 39 -8.17 18.95 12.22
CA GLU A 39 -8.40 17.53 12.40
C GLU A 39 -9.54 17.30 13.40
N PRO A 40 -10.23 16.14 13.36
CA PRO A 40 -11.20 15.79 14.40
C PRO A 40 -10.53 15.74 15.77
N ASP A 41 -11.22 16.22 16.81
CA ASP A 41 -10.77 16.12 18.19
C ASP A 41 -11.40 14.91 18.87
N ILE A 42 -10.67 14.27 19.78
CA ILE A 42 -11.14 13.10 20.54
C ILE A 42 -12.29 13.51 21.48
N GLU A 43 -12.30 14.72 21.97
CA GLU A 43 -13.35 15.27 22.83
C GLU A 43 -14.59 15.76 22.06
N GLY A 44 -14.57 15.58 20.74
CA GLY A 44 -15.63 16.05 19.82
C GLY A 44 -15.24 17.38 19.14
N GLY A 45 -15.81 17.59 17.96
CA GLY A 45 -15.52 18.78 17.16
C GLY A 45 -14.24 18.68 16.32
N TYR A 46 -13.58 19.81 16.16
CA TYR A 46 -12.35 19.89 15.38
C TYR A 46 -11.38 20.88 16.02
N ARG A 47 -10.10 20.56 15.91
CA ARG A 47 -8.99 21.37 16.38
C ARG A 47 -8.01 21.65 15.26
N ARG A 48 -7.22 22.70 15.42
CA ARG A 48 -6.14 22.99 14.49
C ARG A 48 -5.06 21.90 14.61
N ILE A 49 -4.57 21.41 13.46
CA ILE A 49 -3.42 20.50 13.44
C ILE A 49 -2.19 21.17 14.05
N ASN A 50 -1.36 20.37 14.70
CA ASN A 50 -0.08 20.84 15.20
C ASN A 50 0.85 21.22 14.04
N GLY A 51 1.80 22.09 14.30
CA GLY A 51 2.87 22.38 13.36
C GLY A 51 3.70 21.13 13.06
N PHE A 52 4.28 21.06 11.89
CA PHE A 52 5.17 19.98 11.48
C PHE A 52 6.52 20.54 11.00
N SER A 53 7.56 19.73 11.15
CA SER A 53 8.87 19.97 10.57
C SER A 53 9.15 18.96 9.46
N LYS A 54 9.95 19.33 8.50
CA LYS A 54 10.38 18.40 7.45
C LYS A 54 11.26 17.32 8.05
N TYR A 55 10.97 16.06 7.74
CA TYR A 55 11.81 14.94 8.11
C TYR A 55 13.18 14.99 7.42
N VAL A 56 13.19 15.35 6.12
CA VAL A 56 14.39 15.67 5.33
C VAL A 56 14.20 17.08 4.80
N SER A 57 15.19 17.97 4.99
CA SER A 57 15.07 19.37 4.58
C SER A 57 15.04 19.53 3.06
N ALA A 58 15.75 18.67 2.32
CA ALA A 58 15.76 18.63 0.86
C ALA A 58 14.52 17.92 0.30
N VAL A 59 14.06 18.36 -0.86
CA VAL A 59 13.05 17.67 -1.65
C VAL A 59 13.68 16.45 -2.31
N VAL A 60 12.90 15.36 -2.47
CA VAL A 60 13.34 14.18 -3.25
C VAL A 60 13.76 14.63 -4.64
N PRO A 61 15.00 14.30 -5.10
CA PRO A 61 15.52 14.78 -6.38
C PRO A 61 14.64 14.35 -7.56
N GLN A 62 14.58 15.20 -8.56
CA GLN A 62 14.02 14.88 -9.87
C GLN A 62 15.09 14.25 -10.75
N THR A 63 14.71 13.35 -11.64
CA THR A 63 15.65 12.66 -12.51
C THR A 63 15.65 13.21 -13.92
N SER A 64 14.52 13.67 -14.45
CA SER A 64 14.43 14.18 -15.82
C SER A 64 13.45 15.34 -16.02
N ALA A 65 12.27 15.30 -15.41
CA ALA A 65 11.21 16.27 -15.67
C ALA A 65 10.75 16.97 -14.38
N SER A 66 10.45 18.25 -14.46
CA SER A 66 9.95 19.06 -13.32
C SER A 66 8.60 18.61 -12.76
N THR A 67 7.88 17.75 -13.47
CA THR A 67 6.55 17.26 -13.13
C THR A 67 6.55 15.84 -12.55
N GLU A 68 7.73 15.23 -12.35
CA GLU A 68 7.83 13.91 -11.76
C GLU A 68 7.20 13.85 -10.37
N LYS A 69 6.35 12.85 -10.15
CA LYS A 69 5.71 12.59 -8.87
C LYS A 69 6.59 11.69 -8.02
N VAL A 70 6.47 11.79 -6.71
CA VAL A 70 6.98 10.78 -5.78
C VAL A 70 6.04 9.57 -5.86
N LEU A 71 6.60 8.42 -6.19
CA LEU A 71 5.86 7.19 -6.50
C LEU A 71 5.81 6.21 -5.32
N MET A 72 6.74 6.37 -4.37
CA MET A 72 6.82 5.59 -3.14
C MET A 72 7.47 6.43 -2.04
N VAL A 73 7.01 6.24 -0.81
CA VAL A 73 7.72 6.66 0.41
C VAL A 73 7.51 5.57 1.45
N CYS A 74 8.61 5.06 1.99
CA CYS A 74 8.58 4.13 3.12
C CYS A 74 9.78 4.35 4.02
N THR A 75 9.85 3.63 5.13
CA THR A 75 11.00 3.64 6.03
C THR A 75 11.65 2.25 6.04
N PHE A 76 12.97 2.19 5.96
CA PHE A 76 13.73 0.95 6.06
C PHE A 76 15.12 1.24 6.60
N ALA A 77 15.67 0.35 7.44
CA ALA A 77 17.00 0.47 8.04
C ALA A 77 17.28 1.88 8.61
N SER A 78 16.30 2.43 9.35
CA SER A 78 16.34 3.76 9.99
C SER A 78 16.42 4.95 9.01
N LYS A 79 16.25 4.71 7.71
CA LYS A 79 16.19 5.77 6.68
C LYS A 79 14.79 5.86 6.06
N VAL A 80 14.50 7.01 5.48
CA VAL A 80 13.39 7.15 4.53
C VAL A 80 13.86 6.73 3.15
N VAL A 81 13.06 5.91 2.49
CA VAL A 81 13.24 5.49 1.10
C VAL A 81 12.15 6.14 0.25
N ALA A 82 12.52 6.74 -0.85
CA ALA A 82 11.58 7.37 -1.77
C ALA A 82 11.92 7.03 -3.23
N ALA A 83 10.90 6.70 -4.03
CA ALA A 83 11.04 6.55 -5.47
C ALA A 83 10.50 7.78 -6.19
N ARG A 84 11.25 8.31 -7.15
CA ARG A 84 10.85 9.41 -8.01
C ARG A 84 11.51 9.30 -9.39
N GLY A 85 10.73 9.46 -10.44
CA GLY A 85 11.21 9.35 -11.80
C GLY A 85 11.82 7.98 -12.08
N THR A 86 13.09 7.95 -12.43
CA THR A 86 13.84 6.73 -12.78
C THR A 86 14.73 6.21 -11.65
N ASN A 87 14.67 6.82 -10.46
CA ASN A 87 15.57 6.49 -9.36
C ASN A 87 14.86 6.23 -8.04
N ILE A 88 15.54 5.46 -7.18
CA ILE A 88 15.18 5.28 -5.77
C ILE A 88 16.26 5.94 -4.92
N PHE A 89 15.82 6.65 -3.91
CA PHE A 89 16.65 7.47 -3.04
C PHE A 89 16.44 7.10 -1.57
N THR A 90 17.47 7.35 -0.76
CA THR A 90 17.40 7.27 0.69
C THR A 90 17.85 8.55 1.35
N ALA A 91 17.35 8.84 2.54
CA ALA A 91 17.80 9.94 3.38
C ALA A 91 17.69 9.60 4.86
N ASP A 92 18.57 10.18 5.65
CA ASP A 92 18.54 10.10 7.12
C ASP A 92 17.52 11.08 7.71
N ALA A 93 17.02 10.78 8.91
CA ALA A 93 16.20 11.70 9.68
C ALA A 93 16.96 13.00 9.97
N GLY A 94 16.33 14.14 9.68
CA GLY A 94 16.97 15.44 9.83
C GLY A 94 18.05 15.74 8.79
N GLY A 95 18.22 14.85 7.79
CA GLY A 95 19.20 15.00 6.71
C GLY A 95 18.91 16.20 5.81
N SER A 96 19.95 16.66 5.12
CA SER A 96 19.88 17.78 4.16
C SER A 96 19.98 17.33 2.71
N SER A 97 20.17 16.04 2.44
CA SER A 97 20.37 15.49 1.10
C SER A 97 19.78 14.08 0.96
N TRP A 98 19.55 13.68 -0.29
CA TRP A 98 19.15 12.35 -0.68
C TRP A 98 20.29 11.63 -1.37
N THR A 99 20.46 10.36 -1.11
CA THR A 99 21.43 9.47 -1.75
C THR A 99 20.70 8.55 -2.72
N THR A 100 21.13 8.46 -3.96
CA THR A 100 20.61 7.49 -4.93
C THR A 100 21.10 6.10 -4.56
N VAL A 101 20.18 5.15 -4.44
CA VAL A 101 20.48 3.74 -4.14
C VAL A 101 20.13 2.79 -5.28
N ASP A 102 19.29 3.25 -6.21
CA ASP A 102 19.01 2.57 -7.47
C ASP A 102 18.69 3.60 -8.55
N SER A 103 19.06 3.33 -9.80
CA SER A 103 18.92 4.27 -10.91
C SER A 103 18.73 3.55 -12.24
N GLY A 104 18.30 4.31 -13.26
CA GLY A 104 18.15 3.76 -14.61
C GLY A 104 16.88 2.93 -14.80
N ARG A 105 15.93 3.00 -13.87
CA ARG A 105 14.64 2.35 -14.01
C ARG A 105 13.80 3.02 -15.08
N THR A 106 12.93 2.26 -15.72
CA THR A 106 11.86 2.86 -16.52
C THR A 106 10.89 3.55 -15.59
N SER A 107 10.59 4.82 -15.84
CA SER A 107 9.60 5.55 -15.02
C SER A 107 8.24 4.83 -15.07
N ALA A 108 7.73 4.49 -13.92
CA ALA A 108 6.58 3.61 -13.76
C ALA A 108 5.46 4.28 -12.94
N GLY A 109 4.47 3.48 -12.59
CA GLY A 109 3.40 3.86 -11.68
C GLY A 109 3.84 3.85 -10.21
N LYS A 110 2.86 3.85 -9.33
CA LYS A 110 3.08 3.72 -7.90
C LYS A 110 3.74 2.38 -7.57
N TYR A 111 4.68 2.40 -6.65
CA TYR A 111 5.35 1.22 -6.15
C TYR A 111 4.54 0.55 -5.04
N SER A 112 4.52 -0.79 -5.04
CA SER A 112 4.30 -1.59 -3.84
C SER A 112 5.63 -1.96 -3.20
N PHE A 113 5.61 -2.19 -1.91
CA PHE A 113 6.82 -2.60 -1.17
C PHE A 113 6.45 -3.53 -0.02
N GLU A 114 7.39 -4.40 0.35
CA GLU A 114 7.30 -5.28 1.50
C GLU A 114 8.63 -5.28 2.26
N ARG A 115 8.56 -5.28 3.59
CA ARG A 115 9.72 -5.51 4.46
C ARG A 115 9.64 -6.92 4.98
N PHE A 116 10.71 -7.66 4.85
CA PHE A 116 10.75 -9.07 5.21
C PHE A 116 12.13 -9.46 5.77
N ASN A 117 12.15 -10.63 6.40
CA ASN A 117 13.37 -11.21 6.98
C ASN A 117 13.24 -12.73 6.87
N PHE A 118 13.77 -13.31 5.80
CA PHE A 118 13.69 -14.74 5.55
C PHE A 118 14.91 -15.51 6.08
N ASP A 119 16.06 -14.89 6.09
CA ASP A 119 17.37 -15.49 6.40
C ASP A 119 18.05 -14.87 7.63
N GLY A 120 17.30 -14.16 8.47
CA GLY A 120 17.82 -13.41 9.61
C GLY A 120 18.32 -12.01 9.28
N ASN A 121 18.26 -11.60 7.99
CA ASN A 121 18.63 -10.28 7.54
C ASN A 121 17.40 -9.52 7.05
N ASP A 122 17.21 -8.31 7.58
CA ASP A 122 16.12 -7.46 7.14
C ASP A 122 16.34 -7.00 5.70
N LYS A 123 15.33 -7.14 4.87
CA LYS A 123 15.32 -6.72 3.46
C LYS A 123 14.07 -5.91 3.15
N LEU A 124 14.18 -5.06 2.14
CA LEU A 124 13.07 -4.33 1.53
C LEU A 124 12.98 -4.73 0.07
N ILE A 125 11.84 -5.23 -0.36
CA ILE A 125 11.54 -5.44 -1.78
C ILE A 125 10.59 -4.36 -2.27
N VAL A 126 10.78 -3.92 -3.50
CA VAL A 126 9.92 -2.94 -4.19
C VAL A 126 9.54 -3.46 -5.57
N ALA A 127 8.32 -3.15 -6.00
CA ALA A 127 7.80 -3.50 -7.32
C ALA A 127 6.92 -2.35 -7.85
N ASP A 128 7.00 -2.06 -9.14
CA ASP A 128 6.39 -0.88 -9.76
C ASP A 128 5.48 -1.18 -10.96
N GLY A 129 5.32 -2.46 -11.30
CA GLY A 129 4.50 -2.91 -12.42
C GLY A 129 5.17 -2.80 -13.80
N THR A 130 6.45 -2.42 -13.86
CA THR A 130 7.18 -2.24 -15.14
C THR A 130 8.58 -2.87 -15.10
N ASN A 131 9.35 -2.54 -14.08
CA ASN A 131 10.71 -3.06 -13.91
C ASN A 131 10.72 -4.41 -13.18
N ALA A 132 11.88 -5.07 -13.14
CA ALA A 132 12.07 -6.19 -12.23
C ALA A 132 11.90 -5.71 -10.77
N PRO A 133 11.24 -6.50 -9.90
CA PRO A 133 11.25 -6.20 -8.48
C PRO A 133 12.68 -6.10 -7.97
N THR A 134 12.97 -5.16 -7.09
CA THR A 134 14.32 -4.92 -6.57
C THR A 134 14.36 -5.11 -5.07
N VAL A 135 15.32 -5.87 -4.59
CA VAL A 135 15.56 -6.13 -3.17
C VAL A 135 16.71 -5.27 -2.69
N PHE A 136 16.53 -4.63 -1.56
CA PHE A 136 17.55 -3.87 -0.84
C PHE A 136 17.87 -4.56 0.49
N ASN A 137 19.15 -4.71 0.79
CA ASN A 137 19.62 -5.05 2.12
C ASN A 137 19.70 -3.80 3.02
N THR A 138 20.08 -3.96 4.28
CA THR A 138 20.21 -2.85 5.25
C THR A 138 21.30 -1.83 4.90
N SER A 139 22.23 -2.17 4.00
CA SER A 139 23.25 -1.26 3.44
C SER A 139 22.77 -0.59 2.15
N PHE A 140 21.53 -0.84 1.72
CA PHE A 140 20.94 -0.34 0.48
C PHE A 140 21.67 -0.79 -0.81
N SER A 141 22.29 -1.97 -0.76
CA SER A 141 22.71 -2.64 -1.99
C SER A 141 21.47 -3.19 -2.69
N ALA A 142 21.27 -2.80 -3.94
CA ALA A 142 20.13 -3.20 -4.77
C ALA A 142 20.46 -4.49 -5.54
N THR A 143 19.51 -5.42 -5.60
CA THR A 143 19.58 -6.63 -6.44
C THR A 143 18.23 -6.81 -7.09
N ASP A 144 18.19 -6.91 -8.42
CA ASP A 144 16.96 -7.19 -9.14
C ASP A 144 16.61 -8.68 -8.99
N VAL A 145 15.33 -8.94 -8.75
CA VAL A 145 14.79 -10.30 -8.70
C VAL A 145 14.82 -10.84 -10.12
N SER A 146 15.61 -11.88 -10.34
CA SER A 146 15.70 -12.56 -11.62
C SER A 146 14.39 -13.33 -11.88
N SER A 147 13.97 -13.38 -13.13
CA SER A 147 12.84 -14.19 -13.53
C SER A 147 13.29 -15.59 -13.84
N GLY A 148 12.47 -16.60 -13.45
CA GLY A 148 12.75 -18.01 -13.66
C GLY A 148 13.12 -18.41 -15.08
N GLY A 149 13.81 -19.51 -15.19
CA GLY A 149 14.20 -20.19 -16.45
C GLY A 149 14.57 -21.65 -16.18
N GLY A 150 14.32 -22.53 -17.12
CA GLY A 150 14.90 -23.87 -17.17
C GLY A 150 14.63 -24.78 -15.94
N GLY A 151 13.39 -25.02 -15.59
CA GLY A 151 13.00 -25.84 -14.43
C GLY A 151 12.43 -25.03 -13.29
N GLU A 152 12.35 -23.74 -13.48
CA GLU A 152 11.71 -22.76 -12.61
C GLU A 152 10.26 -22.48 -13.06
N VAL A 153 9.54 -21.64 -12.32
CA VAL A 153 8.22 -21.19 -12.77
C VAL A 153 8.31 -20.54 -14.14
N SER A 154 7.37 -20.83 -15.00
CA SER A 154 7.36 -20.33 -16.38
C SER A 154 7.03 -18.83 -16.49
N THR A 155 6.39 -18.28 -15.46
CA THR A 155 5.93 -16.91 -15.46
C THR A 155 7.00 -16.00 -14.89
N ALA A 156 7.49 -15.07 -15.70
CA ALA A 156 8.44 -14.05 -15.26
C ALA A 156 7.79 -13.08 -14.29
N VAL A 157 8.50 -12.71 -13.22
CA VAL A 157 8.06 -11.73 -12.24
C VAL A 157 8.42 -10.29 -12.59
N THR A 158 9.19 -10.09 -13.67
CA THR A 158 9.43 -8.75 -14.22
C THR A 158 8.10 -8.06 -14.53
N GLY A 159 7.97 -6.83 -14.08
CA GLY A 159 6.70 -6.09 -14.20
C GLY A 159 5.65 -6.47 -13.15
N ALA A 160 6.03 -7.17 -12.08
CA ALA A 160 5.15 -7.35 -10.94
C ALA A 160 4.76 -6.00 -10.34
N LYS A 161 3.47 -5.83 -10.08
CA LYS A 161 2.90 -4.63 -9.47
C LYS A 161 2.70 -4.78 -7.97
N PHE A 162 2.48 -6.00 -7.51
CA PHE A 162 2.23 -6.32 -6.13
C PHE A 162 3.23 -7.34 -5.62
N VAL A 163 3.77 -7.10 -4.44
CA VAL A 163 4.66 -8.01 -3.72
C VAL A 163 4.21 -8.11 -2.28
N THR A 164 4.29 -9.30 -1.71
CA THR A 164 4.02 -9.52 -0.28
C THR A 164 4.68 -10.80 0.20
N ALA A 165 5.17 -10.81 1.44
CA ALA A 165 5.70 -12.00 2.09
C ALA A 165 4.56 -12.76 2.78
N PHE A 166 4.48 -14.07 2.54
CA PHE A 166 3.52 -14.94 3.21
C PHE A 166 4.08 -16.34 3.40
N LYS A 167 4.06 -16.85 4.65
CA LYS A 167 4.55 -18.18 5.01
C LYS A 167 5.93 -18.50 4.40
N GLU A 168 6.85 -17.56 4.62
CA GLU A 168 8.26 -17.68 4.21
C GLU A 168 8.52 -17.64 2.69
N HIS A 169 7.48 -17.48 1.88
CA HIS A 169 7.57 -17.24 0.44
C HIS A 169 7.36 -15.76 0.12
N MET A 170 8.01 -15.27 -0.92
CA MET A 170 7.68 -14.00 -1.54
C MET A 170 6.69 -14.22 -2.68
N PHE A 171 5.57 -13.52 -2.63
CA PHE A 171 4.50 -13.59 -3.64
C PHE A 171 4.54 -12.36 -4.55
N TYR A 172 4.38 -12.61 -5.85
CA TYR A 172 4.43 -11.61 -6.92
C TYR A 172 3.16 -11.70 -7.75
N ALA A 173 2.54 -10.56 -8.05
CA ALA A 173 1.35 -10.50 -8.89
C ALA A 173 1.24 -9.20 -9.68
N GLY A 174 0.28 -9.16 -10.61
CA GLY A 174 -0.01 -7.97 -11.41
C GLY A 174 0.95 -7.73 -12.57
N MET A 175 1.68 -8.77 -13.02
CA MET A 175 2.46 -8.70 -14.25
C MET A 175 1.54 -8.47 -15.44
N SER A 176 1.90 -7.54 -16.32
CA SER A 176 1.06 -7.17 -17.49
C SER A 176 0.81 -8.35 -18.44
N SER A 177 1.76 -9.29 -18.52
CA SER A 177 1.66 -10.52 -19.33
C SER A 177 0.88 -11.64 -18.64
N ALA A 178 0.68 -11.58 -17.32
CA ALA A 178 0.11 -12.64 -16.49
C ALA A 178 -0.73 -12.07 -15.34
N LYS A 179 -1.72 -11.26 -15.66
CA LYS A 179 -2.54 -10.51 -14.70
C LYS A 179 -3.33 -11.37 -13.71
N GLN A 180 -3.57 -12.62 -14.05
CA GLN A 180 -4.33 -13.60 -13.27
C GLN A 180 -3.42 -14.55 -12.48
N GLU A 181 -2.12 -14.38 -12.54
CA GLU A 181 -1.17 -15.28 -11.95
C GLU A 181 -0.53 -14.68 -10.69
N LEU A 182 -0.45 -15.51 -9.67
CA LEU A 182 0.25 -15.28 -8.42
C LEU A 182 1.45 -16.20 -8.40
N VAL A 183 2.63 -15.65 -8.61
CA VAL A 183 3.90 -16.40 -8.59
C VAL A 183 4.48 -16.31 -7.20
N PHE A 184 5.04 -17.39 -6.69
CA PHE A 184 5.72 -17.40 -5.39
C PHE A 184 7.07 -18.11 -5.46
N SER A 185 7.99 -17.57 -4.67
CA SER A 185 9.37 -18.05 -4.58
C SER A 185 9.50 -19.33 -3.77
N VAL A 186 10.69 -19.92 -3.77
CA VAL A 186 11.09 -20.94 -2.79
C VAL A 186 11.00 -20.37 -1.36
N PRO A 187 10.70 -21.19 -0.33
CA PRO A 187 10.74 -20.71 1.06
C PRO A 187 12.11 -20.12 1.42
N PHE A 188 12.10 -19.02 2.15
CA PHE A 188 13.30 -18.31 2.63
C PHE A 188 14.20 -17.68 1.55
N ASP A 189 13.79 -17.71 0.28
CA ASP A 189 14.58 -17.19 -0.83
C ASP A 189 13.68 -16.44 -1.82
N GLU A 190 13.74 -15.12 -1.79
CA GLU A 190 12.86 -14.24 -2.54
C GLU A 190 13.14 -14.24 -4.06
N ASP A 191 14.32 -14.66 -4.48
CA ASP A 191 14.78 -14.65 -5.88
C ASP A 191 14.94 -16.03 -6.50
N ASN A 192 14.45 -17.07 -5.85
CA ASN A 192 14.54 -18.43 -6.32
C ASN A 192 13.16 -18.98 -6.70
N PHE A 193 13.04 -19.44 -7.94
CA PHE A 193 11.78 -19.93 -8.51
C PHE A 193 11.83 -21.39 -8.92
N ALA A 194 12.73 -22.18 -8.33
CA ALA A 194 12.87 -23.60 -8.61
C ALA A 194 11.64 -24.37 -8.11
N THR A 195 10.84 -24.93 -9.03
CA THR A 195 9.59 -25.62 -8.70
C THR A 195 9.81 -26.91 -7.90
N ASN A 196 10.94 -27.57 -8.08
CA ASN A 196 11.33 -28.76 -7.29
C ASN A 196 11.73 -28.42 -5.85
N SER A 197 11.92 -27.13 -5.54
CA SER A 197 12.31 -26.63 -4.21
C SER A 197 11.18 -25.86 -3.51
N GLY A 198 9.98 -25.84 -4.10
CA GLY A 198 8.79 -25.28 -3.46
C GLY A 198 8.32 -23.94 -4.02
N ALA A 199 8.89 -23.46 -5.11
CA ALA A 199 8.30 -22.35 -5.87
C ALA A 199 7.12 -22.81 -6.71
N GLY A 200 6.26 -21.86 -7.13
CA GLY A 200 5.13 -22.21 -7.99
C GLY A 200 4.33 -21.01 -8.46
N THR A 201 3.26 -21.33 -9.18
CA THR A 201 2.31 -20.35 -9.69
C THR A 201 0.89 -20.81 -9.38
N ILE A 202 0.09 -19.91 -8.85
CA ILE A 202 -1.34 -20.08 -8.65
C ILE A 202 -2.06 -19.20 -9.68
N LYS A 203 -2.96 -19.76 -10.44
CA LYS A 203 -3.79 -19.02 -11.39
C LYS A 203 -5.19 -18.83 -10.82
N VAL A 204 -5.64 -17.59 -10.79
CA VAL A 204 -7.02 -17.21 -10.49
C VAL A 204 -7.75 -16.89 -11.79
N ASP A 205 -9.07 -16.83 -11.76
CA ASP A 205 -9.91 -16.60 -12.94
C ASP A 205 -10.29 -15.13 -13.17
N ASP A 206 -9.57 -14.19 -12.50
CA ASP A 206 -9.82 -12.75 -12.64
C ASP A 206 -8.52 -11.96 -12.45
N GLU A 207 -8.46 -10.71 -12.94
CA GLU A 207 -7.29 -9.83 -12.83
C GLU A 207 -7.01 -9.45 -11.38
N ILE A 208 -5.80 -9.71 -10.90
CA ILE A 208 -5.37 -9.37 -9.53
C ILE A 208 -5.14 -7.86 -9.44
N THR A 209 -5.82 -7.23 -8.50
CA THR A 209 -5.74 -5.78 -8.22
C THR A 209 -5.04 -5.45 -6.92
N GLY A 210 -4.78 -6.44 -6.06
CA GLY A 210 -4.05 -6.25 -4.81
C GLY A 210 -3.84 -7.52 -4.02
N LEU A 211 -2.83 -7.48 -3.15
CA LEU A 211 -2.49 -8.55 -2.22
C LEU A 211 -2.47 -7.98 -0.80
N LYS A 212 -2.97 -8.72 0.18
CA LYS A 212 -2.89 -8.34 1.58
C LYS A 212 -2.87 -9.56 2.47
N VAL A 213 -1.81 -9.69 3.26
CA VAL A 213 -1.79 -10.66 4.37
C VAL A 213 -2.63 -10.10 5.49
N PHE A 214 -3.57 -10.89 5.97
CA PHE A 214 -4.41 -10.53 7.09
C PHE A 214 -4.67 -11.76 7.97
N ARG A 215 -4.33 -11.66 9.23
CA ARG A 215 -4.28 -12.79 10.17
C ARG A 215 -3.36 -13.89 9.63
N GLU A 216 -3.88 -15.09 9.43
CA GLU A 216 -3.09 -16.26 8.99
C GLU A 216 -3.21 -16.56 7.48
N ASP A 217 -3.91 -15.72 6.73
CA ASP A 217 -4.25 -15.95 5.31
C ASP A 217 -3.75 -14.83 4.41
N LEU A 218 -3.48 -15.14 3.15
CA LEU A 218 -3.22 -14.17 2.10
C LEU A 218 -4.51 -13.92 1.31
N PHE A 219 -5.00 -12.69 1.36
CA PHE A 219 -6.14 -12.24 0.57
C PHE A 219 -5.66 -11.73 -0.79
N ILE A 220 -6.26 -12.29 -1.84
CA ILE A 220 -5.99 -11.96 -3.24
C ILE A 220 -7.21 -11.21 -3.75
N PHE A 221 -7.07 -9.91 -3.87
CA PHE A 221 -8.12 -9.05 -4.42
C PHE A 221 -8.01 -9.03 -5.93
N CYS A 222 -9.13 -9.26 -6.59
CA CYS A 222 -9.25 -9.18 -8.03
C CYS A 222 -10.26 -8.10 -8.42
N GLN A 223 -10.41 -7.85 -9.72
CA GLN A 223 -11.30 -6.81 -10.22
C GLN A 223 -12.77 -7.06 -9.83
N ASN A 224 -13.23 -8.32 -9.90
CA ASN A 224 -14.62 -8.70 -9.60
C ASN A 224 -14.75 -9.74 -8.50
N ARG A 225 -13.66 -10.21 -7.91
CA ARG A 225 -13.65 -11.32 -6.94
C ARG A 225 -12.62 -11.08 -5.84
N ILE A 226 -12.77 -11.83 -4.77
CA ILE A 226 -11.77 -11.91 -3.71
C ILE A 226 -11.54 -13.38 -3.39
N PHE A 227 -10.28 -13.78 -3.39
CA PHE A 227 -9.85 -15.11 -2.96
C PHE A 227 -9.04 -15.02 -1.68
N LYS A 228 -8.97 -16.16 -1.02
CA LYS A 228 -8.15 -16.35 0.17
C LYS A 228 -7.28 -17.58 -0.04
N LEU A 229 -5.98 -17.40 0.14
CA LEU A 229 -5.00 -18.47 0.18
C LEU A 229 -4.69 -18.79 1.63
N SER A 230 -4.94 -20.02 2.03
CA SER A 230 -4.65 -20.57 3.36
C SER A 230 -3.63 -21.68 3.23
N GLY A 231 -2.97 -22.02 4.33
CA GLY A 231 -1.96 -23.08 4.38
C GLY A 231 -0.64 -22.56 4.92
N THR A 232 0.32 -23.45 5.08
CA THR A 232 1.64 -23.14 5.65
C THR A 232 2.80 -23.44 4.70
N SER A 233 2.55 -24.18 3.64
CA SER A 233 3.55 -24.54 2.64
C SER A 233 2.88 -24.94 1.32
N THR A 234 3.65 -25.12 0.28
CA THR A 234 3.15 -25.52 -1.05
C THR A 234 2.40 -26.84 -1.05
N SER A 235 2.67 -27.73 -0.10
CA SER A 235 1.99 -29.03 0.02
C SER A 235 0.54 -28.92 0.51
N ASN A 236 0.17 -27.82 1.16
CA ASN A 236 -1.16 -27.60 1.74
C ASN A 236 -1.77 -26.24 1.40
N PHE A 237 -1.19 -25.46 0.50
CA PHE A 237 -1.81 -24.24 0.02
C PHE A 237 -3.16 -24.54 -0.63
N ALA A 238 -4.18 -23.88 -0.13
CA ALA A 238 -5.56 -24.02 -0.62
C ALA A 238 -6.16 -22.64 -0.89
N ILE A 239 -6.70 -22.49 -2.09
CA ILE A 239 -7.36 -21.26 -2.50
C ILE A 239 -8.88 -21.42 -2.38
N THR A 240 -9.54 -20.46 -1.74
CA THR A 240 -11.00 -20.41 -1.59
C THR A 240 -11.54 -19.06 -2.01
N ALA A 241 -12.68 -19.04 -2.69
CA ALA A 241 -13.35 -17.81 -3.01
C ALA A 241 -14.03 -17.25 -1.76
N VAL A 242 -13.74 -16.00 -1.44
CA VAL A 242 -14.43 -15.21 -0.38
C VAL A 242 -15.69 -14.56 -0.96
N THR A 243 -15.55 -14.00 -2.16
CA THR A 243 -16.67 -13.43 -2.95
C THR A 243 -16.42 -13.71 -4.42
N ARG A 244 -17.52 -13.83 -5.19
CA ARG A 244 -17.45 -14.14 -6.63
C ARG A 244 -17.94 -13.01 -7.52
N ASP A 245 -18.58 -11.98 -6.94
CA ASP A 245 -19.23 -10.92 -7.70
C ASP A 245 -18.83 -9.52 -7.25
N ILE A 246 -17.93 -9.43 -6.26
CA ILE A 246 -17.46 -8.17 -5.70
C ILE A 246 -15.96 -8.26 -5.53
N GLY A 247 -15.24 -7.36 -6.19
CA GLY A 247 -13.80 -7.23 -6.13
C GLY A 247 -13.37 -5.85 -5.69
N CYS A 248 -12.07 -5.59 -5.78
CA CYS A 248 -11.43 -4.34 -5.41
C CYS A 248 -10.99 -3.58 -6.66
N ILE A 249 -11.44 -2.35 -6.82
CA ILE A 249 -11.09 -1.51 -7.98
C ILE A 249 -9.61 -1.10 -7.94
N ASN A 250 -9.07 -0.85 -6.74
CA ASN A 250 -7.70 -0.39 -6.57
C ASN A 250 -7.08 -0.97 -5.29
N GLY A 251 -6.03 -1.77 -5.44
CA GLY A 251 -5.31 -2.39 -4.32
C GLY A 251 -4.74 -1.42 -3.29
N ASP A 252 -4.46 -0.18 -3.68
CA ASP A 252 -4.01 0.86 -2.75
C ASP A 252 -5.03 1.24 -1.67
N THR A 253 -6.29 0.90 -1.89
CA THR A 253 -7.38 1.17 -0.95
C THR A 253 -7.57 0.09 0.11
N ILE A 254 -6.84 -1.04 -0.02
CA ILE A 254 -6.95 -2.15 0.90
C ILE A 254 -6.24 -1.78 2.20
N GLN A 255 -7.01 -1.65 3.28
CA GLN A 255 -6.50 -1.29 4.60
C GLN A 255 -7.09 -2.20 5.68
N GLU A 256 -6.30 -2.45 6.72
CA GLU A 256 -6.78 -3.09 7.92
C GLU A 256 -7.45 -2.05 8.82
N PHE A 257 -8.68 -2.30 9.20
CA PHE A 257 -9.45 -1.41 10.06
C PHE A 257 -10.41 -2.22 10.96
N ALA A 258 -10.40 -1.93 12.26
CA ALA A 258 -11.30 -2.53 13.25
C ALA A 258 -11.37 -4.08 13.20
N GLY A 259 -10.24 -4.74 12.89
CA GLY A 259 -10.15 -6.20 12.85
C GLY A 259 -10.71 -6.85 11.59
N ASP A 260 -10.95 -6.07 10.53
CA ASP A 260 -11.33 -6.53 9.20
C ASP A 260 -10.51 -5.80 8.13
N LEU A 261 -10.60 -6.24 6.88
CA LEU A 261 -10.04 -5.55 5.72
C LEU A 261 -11.13 -4.69 5.07
N ILE A 262 -10.85 -3.40 4.88
CA ILE A 262 -11.67 -2.49 4.10
C ILE A 262 -11.03 -2.26 2.73
N PHE A 263 -11.84 -2.08 1.71
CA PHE A 263 -11.41 -1.85 0.33
C PHE A 263 -12.46 -1.06 -0.46
N LEU A 264 -12.05 -0.48 -1.58
CA LEU A 264 -12.95 0.19 -2.50
C LEU A 264 -13.49 -0.82 -3.52
N GLY A 265 -14.77 -1.16 -3.37
CA GLY A 265 -15.54 -1.92 -4.34
C GLY A 265 -16.18 -1.03 -5.41
N PRO A 266 -16.85 -1.61 -6.41
CA PRO A 266 -17.47 -0.85 -7.50
C PRO A 266 -18.57 0.12 -7.05
N ASP A 267 -19.18 -0.12 -5.91
CA ASP A 267 -20.28 0.67 -5.34
C ASP A 267 -19.89 1.45 -4.07
N GLY A 268 -18.62 1.47 -3.70
CA GLY A 268 -18.11 2.23 -2.56
C GLY A 268 -17.23 1.42 -1.61
N LEU A 269 -17.04 1.94 -0.41
CA LEU A 269 -16.23 1.26 0.62
C LEU A 269 -16.97 0.03 1.16
N ARG A 270 -16.26 -1.08 1.20
CA ARG A 270 -16.73 -2.38 1.71
C ARG A 270 -15.76 -2.99 2.68
N THR A 271 -16.25 -3.91 3.49
CA THR A 271 -15.41 -4.78 4.33
C THR A 271 -15.46 -6.21 3.81
N VAL A 272 -14.37 -6.96 4.00
CA VAL A 272 -14.30 -8.35 3.56
C VAL A 272 -15.34 -9.20 4.29
N ALA A 273 -15.46 -9.10 5.62
CA ALA A 273 -16.43 -9.85 6.38
C ALA A 273 -17.88 -9.48 6.04
N GLY A 274 -18.18 -8.21 5.76
CA GLY A 274 -19.48 -7.75 5.31
C GLY A 274 -19.85 -8.27 3.93
N THR A 275 -18.87 -8.33 3.03
CA THR A 275 -19.06 -8.78 1.65
C THR A 275 -19.20 -10.31 1.54
N ALA A 276 -18.48 -11.06 2.36
CA ALA A 276 -18.56 -12.54 2.40
C ALA A 276 -19.93 -13.08 2.89
N ARG A 277 -20.79 -12.23 3.44
CA ARG A 277 -22.14 -12.61 3.94
C ARG A 277 -23.25 -12.40 2.91
N ILE A 278 -22.94 -11.88 1.73
CA ILE A 278 -23.87 -11.72 0.62
C ILE A 278 -23.65 -12.88 -0.35
#